data_a2624bd79a51d92ae139bfb1f12b418c
#
_entry.id   a2624bd79a51d92ae139bfb1f12b418c
#
_cell.length_a   1.000
_cell.length_b   1.000
_cell.length_c   1.000
_cell.angle_alpha   90.00
_cell.angle_beta   90.00
_cell.angle_gamma   90.00
#
_symmetry.space_group_name_H-M   'P 1'
#
loop_
_entity.id
_entity.type
_entity.pdbx_description
1 polymer ?
#
loop_
_entity_poly.entity_id
_entity_poly.type
_entity_poly.pdbx_seq_one_letter_code
_entity_poly.pdbx_strand_id
1 'polypeptide(L)'
;MKLHILGIAGTFMGGVAALARELGHQVEGSDQAVYPPMSTQLEQLGIVLRQGWSSDNISADCDQIVVGNALSRGNPAVEQVLDDGRKYISGAQWLAEQVLPGRDTLAVAGTHGKTTTTTILTWLLQAAGREPGFLIGGVAEDFGVSARIGGYRPPSSGPSDHLLPQAGEGKTERPSAAASRVGREFVVEADEYDTAFFDKRSKFVHYRPLVAILNNLEYDHADIFADVAAIQRQFHHLVRTVPRRGRLIVNGEDKHLAEVLAMGCWTPVERFGLDGGDYDWTARLVNDDGSAFMVVHEGVGIGEVRWPLLGRHNVMNALASLA
;
A
#
# COMPACT_ATOMS: atom_id res chain seq x y z
N MET A 1 22.45 -1.12 4.08
CA MET A 1 22.22 -1.87 5.35
C MET A 1 21.94 -3.32 5.01
N LYS A 2 22.24 -4.22 5.92
CA LYS A 2 21.83 -5.62 5.85
C LYS A 2 20.60 -5.83 6.73
N LEU A 3 19.51 -6.29 6.12
CA LEU A 3 18.23 -6.50 6.78
C LEU A 3 17.93 -7.99 6.87
N HIS A 4 17.42 -8.43 8.02
CA HIS A 4 16.80 -9.75 8.17
C HIS A 4 15.29 -9.58 8.37
N ILE A 5 14.50 -10.25 7.53
CA ILE A 5 13.04 -10.15 7.57
C ILE A 5 12.45 -11.43 8.15
N LEU A 6 11.83 -11.33 9.31
CA LEU A 6 11.09 -12.40 9.95
C LEU A 6 9.66 -12.45 9.40
N GLY A 7 9.24 -13.59 8.86
CA GLY A 7 7.96 -13.75 8.18
C GLY A 7 8.00 -13.32 6.71
N ILE A 8 9.15 -13.48 6.07
CA ILE A 8 9.44 -12.95 4.72
C ILE A 8 8.55 -13.52 3.62
N ALA A 9 8.04 -14.74 3.78
CA ALA A 9 7.20 -15.41 2.78
C ALA A 9 5.74 -14.91 2.77
N GLY A 10 5.33 -14.11 3.74
CA GLY A 10 4.04 -13.42 3.70
C GLY A 10 4.00 -12.37 2.58
N THR A 11 2.84 -12.19 1.92
CA THR A 11 2.69 -11.31 0.75
C THR A 11 3.15 -9.86 1.01
N PHE A 12 2.74 -9.28 2.12
CA PHE A 12 3.17 -7.94 2.53
C PHE A 12 4.68 -7.88 2.83
N MET A 13 5.19 -8.84 3.59
CA MET A 13 6.61 -8.86 4.00
C MET A 13 7.53 -9.18 2.82
N GLY A 14 7.10 -10.03 1.89
CA GLY A 14 7.79 -10.27 0.62
C GLY A 14 7.87 -9.02 -0.25
N GLY A 15 6.79 -8.23 -0.30
CA GLY A 15 6.80 -6.93 -0.96
C GLY A 15 7.76 -5.93 -0.29
N VAL A 16 7.79 -5.88 1.05
CA VAL A 16 8.78 -5.07 1.80
C VAL A 16 10.21 -5.51 1.46
N ALA A 17 10.45 -6.82 1.35
CA ALA A 17 11.75 -7.37 0.96
C ALA A 17 12.17 -6.93 -0.46
N ALA A 18 11.23 -6.97 -1.41
CA ALA A 18 11.47 -6.51 -2.78
C ALA A 18 11.82 -5.01 -2.83
N LEU A 19 11.04 -4.17 -2.14
CA LEU A 19 11.31 -2.73 -2.03
C LEU A 19 12.68 -2.45 -1.40
N ALA A 20 13.04 -3.20 -0.35
CA ALA A 20 14.34 -3.06 0.30
C ALA A 20 15.49 -3.40 -0.66
N ARG A 21 15.33 -4.44 -1.50
CA ARG A 21 16.31 -4.78 -2.55
C ARG A 21 16.44 -3.69 -3.59
N GLU A 22 15.32 -3.13 -4.08
CA GLU A 22 15.34 -2.00 -5.03
C GLU A 22 16.02 -0.75 -4.45
N LEU A 23 15.90 -0.52 -3.13
CA LEU A 23 16.62 0.55 -2.43
C LEU A 23 18.11 0.26 -2.19
N GLY A 24 18.62 -0.89 -2.67
CA GLY A 24 20.02 -1.26 -2.55
C GLY A 24 20.44 -1.87 -1.22
N HIS A 25 19.47 -2.31 -0.39
CA HIS A 25 19.78 -3.04 0.83
C HIS A 25 20.16 -4.50 0.52
N GLN A 26 21.03 -5.08 1.35
CA GLN A 26 21.19 -6.53 1.41
C GLN A 26 20.06 -7.09 2.24
N VAL A 27 19.35 -8.08 1.70
CA VAL A 27 18.16 -8.67 2.35
C VAL A 27 18.33 -10.16 2.47
N GLU A 28 18.09 -10.67 3.65
CA GLU A 28 17.86 -12.08 3.95
C GLU A 28 16.59 -12.20 4.79
N GLY A 29 16.05 -13.40 4.93
CA GLY A 29 14.89 -13.57 5.79
C GLY A 29 14.56 -15.02 6.07
N SER A 30 13.72 -15.22 7.06
CA SER A 30 13.23 -16.53 7.48
C SER A 30 11.72 -16.58 7.59
N ASP A 31 11.17 -17.75 7.36
CA ASP A 31 9.76 -18.05 7.52
C ASP A 31 9.57 -19.52 7.89
N GLN A 32 8.44 -19.85 8.52
CA GLN A 32 8.08 -21.23 8.82
C GLN A 32 7.93 -22.06 7.56
N ALA A 33 7.34 -21.47 6.52
CA ALA A 33 7.06 -22.12 5.26
C ALA A 33 7.48 -21.23 4.08
N VAL A 34 8.49 -21.69 3.35
CA VAL A 34 9.04 -20.98 2.18
C VAL A 34 8.68 -21.78 0.93
N TYR A 35 7.65 -21.34 0.20
CA TYR A 35 7.14 -22.00 -0.99
C TYR A 35 6.66 -21.00 -2.08
N PRO A 36 6.58 -21.45 -3.35
CA PRO A 36 6.07 -20.61 -4.45
C PRO A 36 4.62 -20.14 -4.22
N PRO A 37 4.23 -18.98 -4.80
CA PRO A 37 5.01 -18.15 -5.74
C PRO A 37 5.99 -17.18 -5.07
N MET A 38 5.81 -16.86 -3.79
CA MET A 38 6.60 -15.84 -3.10
C MET A 38 8.09 -16.21 -3.01
N SER A 39 8.42 -17.45 -2.67
CA SER A 39 9.82 -17.89 -2.60
C SER A 39 10.55 -17.69 -3.92
N THR A 40 9.90 -18.03 -5.04
CA THR A 40 10.47 -17.87 -6.38
C THR A 40 10.78 -16.40 -6.70
N GLN A 41 9.86 -15.49 -6.36
CA GLN A 41 10.11 -14.06 -6.55
C GLN A 41 11.29 -13.55 -5.73
N LEU A 42 11.34 -13.92 -4.46
CA LEU A 42 12.39 -13.48 -3.55
C LEU A 42 13.77 -14.02 -3.95
N GLU A 43 13.84 -15.28 -4.38
CA GLU A 43 15.06 -15.91 -4.90
C GLU A 43 15.56 -15.23 -6.18
N GLN A 44 14.66 -14.88 -7.10
CA GLN A 44 15.00 -14.11 -8.31
C GLN A 44 15.60 -12.74 -8.01
N LEU A 45 15.24 -12.13 -6.86
CA LEU A 45 15.82 -10.89 -6.36
C LEU A 45 17.16 -11.10 -5.64
N GLY A 46 17.67 -12.33 -5.59
CA GLY A 46 18.91 -12.69 -4.89
C GLY A 46 18.79 -12.60 -3.36
N ILE A 47 17.58 -12.80 -2.82
CA ILE A 47 17.33 -12.81 -1.37
C ILE A 47 17.59 -14.22 -0.84
N VAL A 48 18.37 -14.30 0.23
CA VAL A 48 18.63 -15.57 0.92
C VAL A 48 17.45 -15.90 1.82
N LEU A 49 16.77 -17.01 1.52
CA LEU A 49 15.64 -17.51 2.29
C LEU A 49 16.07 -18.67 3.20
N ARG A 50 15.62 -18.62 4.44
CA ARG A 50 15.86 -19.67 5.43
C ARG A 50 14.55 -20.18 5.99
N GLN A 51 14.42 -21.49 6.11
CA GLN A 51 13.22 -22.11 6.66
C GLN A 51 13.32 -22.26 8.17
N GLY A 52 12.20 -22.02 8.85
CA GLY A 52 12.07 -22.15 10.30
C GLY A 52 12.50 -20.89 11.09
N TRP A 53 12.33 -20.99 12.39
CA TRP A 53 12.52 -19.88 13.34
C TRP A 53 13.77 -20.05 14.21
N SER A 54 14.83 -20.69 13.68
CA SER A 54 16.09 -20.77 14.40
C SER A 54 16.75 -19.40 14.54
N SER A 55 17.32 -19.11 15.71
CA SER A 55 18.18 -17.93 15.91
C SER A 55 19.36 -17.88 14.95
N ASP A 56 19.89 -19.05 14.55
CA ASP A 56 21.00 -19.18 13.62
C ASP A 56 20.66 -18.71 12.20
N ASN A 57 19.37 -18.53 11.91
CA ASN A 57 18.91 -17.97 10.65
C ASN A 57 19.22 -16.47 10.54
N ILE A 58 19.42 -15.77 11.66
CA ILE A 58 19.68 -14.33 11.67
C ILE A 58 21.20 -14.10 11.68
N SER A 59 21.73 -13.56 10.59
CA SER A 59 23.16 -13.27 10.48
C SER A 59 23.62 -12.32 11.60
N ALA A 60 24.81 -12.57 12.15
CA ALA A 60 25.37 -11.77 13.22
C ALA A 60 25.65 -10.31 12.80
N ASP A 61 25.95 -10.09 11.50
CA ASP A 61 26.25 -8.79 10.88
C ASP A 61 24.99 -8.07 10.34
N CYS A 62 23.80 -8.54 10.70
CA CYS A 62 22.54 -7.89 10.34
C CYS A 62 22.37 -6.56 11.10
N ASP A 63 22.14 -5.46 10.37
CA ASP A 63 22.00 -4.12 10.93
C ASP A 63 20.62 -3.90 11.60
N GLN A 64 19.56 -4.48 11.04
CA GLN A 64 18.19 -4.31 11.52
C GLN A 64 17.31 -5.51 11.16
N ILE A 65 16.40 -5.84 12.05
CA ILE A 65 15.43 -6.92 11.88
C ILE A 65 14.06 -6.31 11.61
N VAL A 66 13.42 -6.79 10.53
CA VAL A 66 12.05 -6.38 10.17
C VAL A 66 11.10 -7.52 10.53
N VAL A 67 10.15 -7.25 11.43
CA VAL A 67 9.28 -8.28 12.00
C VAL A 67 7.90 -8.22 11.37
N GLY A 68 7.43 -9.35 10.84
CA GLY A 68 6.07 -9.52 10.32
C GLY A 68 5.02 -9.63 11.43
N ASN A 69 3.78 -9.32 11.08
CA ASN A 69 2.67 -9.28 12.04
C ASN A 69 2.20 -10.65 12.54
N ALA A 70 2.48 -11.72 11.79
CA ALA A 70 2.10 -13.08 12.18
C ALA A 70 2.94 -13.67 13.33
N LEU A 71 4.07 -13.03 13.70
CA LEU A 71 4.92 -13.49 14.76
C LEU A 71 4.45 -12.97 16.12
N SER A 72 4.66 -13.80 17.16
CA SER A 72 4.31 -13.49 18.54
C SER A 72 5.41 -13.89 19.50
N ARG A 73 5.27 -13.47 20.77
CA ARG A 73 6.12 -13.93 21.87
C ARG A 73 6.07 -15.46 21.99
N GLY A 74 7.18 -16.05 22.35
CA GLY A 74 7.39 -17.51 22.34
C GLY A 74 7.95 -18.06 21.03
N ASN A 75 8.02 -17.25 19.95
CA ASN A 75 8.73 -17.63 18.74
C ASN A 75 10.25 -17.54 18.98
N PRO A 76 11.05 -18.63 18.73
CA PRO A 76 12.47 -18.65 19.06
C PRO A 76 13.29 -17.51 18.46
N ALA A 77 13.00 -17.13 17.21
CA ALA A 77 13.70 -16.02 16.57
C ALA A 77 13.33 -14.66 17.20
N VAL A 78 12.06 -14.48 17.58
CA VAL A 78 11.61 -13.26 18.28
C VAL A 78 12.27 -13.15 19.67
N GLU A 79 12.27 -14.24 20.45
CA GLU A 79 12.89 -14.25 21.78
C GLU A 79 14.39 -13.91 21.69
N GLN A 80 15.11 -14.51 20.72
CA GLN A 80 16.54 -14.22 20.52
C GLN A 80 16.79 -12.75 20.16
N VAL A 81 15.95 -12.18 19.30
CA VAL A 81 16.05 -10.73 18.92
C VAL A 81 15.93 -9.84 20.14
N LEU A 82 15.03 -10.19 21.08
CA LEU A 82 14.81 -9.43 22.31
C LEU A 82 15.94 -9.63 23.31
N ASP A 83 16.39 -10.86 23.49
CA ASP A 83 17.47 -11.22 24.44
C ASP A 83 18.80 -10.58 24.04
N ASP A 84 19.10 -10.52 22.74
CA ASP A 84 20.31 -9.90 22.22
C ASP A 84 20.22 -8.35 22.16
N GLY A 85 19.05 -7.76 22.46
CA GLY A 85 18.84 -6.33 22.35
C GLY A 85 19.02 -5.76 20.95
N ARG A 86 18.74 -6.59 19.91
CA ARG A 86 18.93 -6.20 18.51
C ARG A 86 17.91 -5.15 18.08
N LYS A 87 18.30 -4.30 17.13
CA LYS A 87 17.37 -3.32 16.54
C LYS A 87 16.31 -4.03 15.72
N TYR A 88 15.05 -3.81 16.04
CA TYR A 88 13.94 -4.34 15.28
C TYR A 88 12.88 -3.28 14.98
N ILE A 89 12.11 -3.51 13.93
CA ILE A 89 11.06 -2.63 13.41
C ILE A 89 9.97 -3.49 12.76
N SER A 90 8.75 -3.01 12.70
CA SER A 90 7.70 -3.67 11.93
C SER A 90 7.83 -3.39 10.42
N GLY A 91 7.29 -4.28 9.58
CA GLY A 91 7.25 -4.05 8.13
C GLY A 91 6.52 -2.76 7.74
N ALA A 92 5.40 -2.45 8.40
CA ALA A 92 4.63 -1.23 8.11
C ALA A 92 5.37 0.04 8.52
N GLN A 93 6.05 0.03 9.67
CA GLN A 93 6.87 1.15 10.09
C GLN A 93 8.10 1.31 9.20
N TRP A 94 8.77 0.22 8.81
CA TRP A 94 9.89 0.25 7.87
C TRP A 94 9.47 0.88 6.52
N LEU A 95 8.33 0.46 5.97
CA LEU A 95 7.76 1.06 4.76
C LEU A 95 7.56 2.57 4.93
N ALA A 96 6.95 2.98 6.05
CA ALA A 96 6.68 4.37 6.37
C ALA A 96 7.95 5.23 6.51
N GLU A 97 9.06 4.65 7.00
CA GLU A 97 10.31 5.38 7.23
C GLU A 97 11.25 5.36 6.01
N GLN A 98 11.26 4.29 5.23
CA GLN A 98 12.25 4.10 4.15
C GLN A 98 11.70 4.36 2.76
N VAL A 99 10.40 4.18 2.54
CA VAL A 99 9.80 4.25 1.20
C VAL A 99 8.89 5.45 1.03
N LEU A 100 8.02 5.73 1.99
CA LEU A 100 6.96 6.75 1.86
C LEU A 100 7.41 8.21 2.01
N PRO A 101 8.56 8.56 2.62
CA PRO A 101 8.94 9.97 2.78
C PRO A 101 9.02 10.71 1.45
N GLY A 102 8.35 11.87 1.37
CA GLY A 102 8.34 12.72 0.16
C GLY A 102 7.42 12.23 -0.95
N ARG A 103 6.68 11.14 -0.76
CA ARG A 103 5.72 10.59 -1.72
C ARG A 103 4.29 11.05 -1.42
N ASP A 104 3.47 10.97 -2.42
CA ASP A 104 2.02 11.10 -2.32
C ASP A 104 1.45 9.68 -2.13
N THR A 105 1.24 9.27 -0.88
CA THR A 105 0.76 7.93 -0.54
C THR A 105 -0.74 7.84 -0.77
N LEU A 106 -1.17 6.82 -1.53
CA LEU A 106 -2.54 6.47 -1.84
C LEU A 106 -2.85 5.12 -1.20
N ALA A 107 -3.70 5.10 -0.18
CA ALA A 107 -4.01 3.90 0.59
C ALA A 107 -5.39 3.35 0.22
N VAL A 108 -5.48 2.04 0.01
CA VAL A 108 -6.75 1.36 -0.27
C VAL A 108 -7.11 0.47 0.90
N ALA A 109 -8.12 0.87 1.66
CA ALA A 109 -8.65 0.15 2.81
C ALA A 109 -10.06 -0.39 2.52
N GLY A 110 -10.41 -1.48 3.19
CA GLY A 110 -11.71 -2.14 3.08
C GLY A 110 -11.61 -3.60 3.52
N THR A 111 -12.74 -4.20 3.88
CA THR A 111 -12.78 -5.63 4.18
C THR A 111 -12.49 -6.44 2.92
N HIS A 112 -13.11 -6.07 1.80
CA HIS A 112 -13.00 -6.77 0.52
C HIS A 112 -12.58 -5.84 -0.62
N GLY A 113 -12.00 -6.42 -1.68
CA GLY A 113 -11.64 -5.70 -2.91
C GLY A 113 -10.37 -4.84 -2.82
N LYS A 114 -9.65 -4.84 -1.71
CA LYS A 114 -8.39 -4.08 -1.53
C LYS A 114 -7.40 -4.32 -2.68
N THR A 115 -7.02 -5.58 -2.89
CA THR A 115 -6.04 -5.98 -3.91
C THR A 115 -6.48 -5.55 -5.32
N THR A 116 -7.75 -5.81 -5.69
CA THR A 116 -8.29 -5.43 -6.99
C THR A 116 -8.27 -3.92 -7.19
N THR A 117 -8.76 -3.16 -6.21
CA THR A 117 -8.78 -1.68 -6.27
C THR A 117 -7.36 -1.11 -6.34
N THR A 118 -6.43 -1.63 -5.52
CA THR A 118 -5.02 -1.23 -5.54
C THR A 118 -4.38 -1.50 -6.91
N THR A 119 -4.69 -2.64 -7.53
CA THR A 119 -4.20 -3.01 -8.86
C THR A 119 -4.76 -2.08 -9.93
N ILE A 120 -6.09 -1.83 -9.94
CA ILE A 120 -6.74 -0.91 -10.88
C ILE A 120 -6.14 0.50 -10.77
N LEU A 121 -6.06 1.04 -9.55
CA LEU A 121 -5.48 2.37 -9.30
C LEU A 121 -4.03 2.47 -9.78
N THR A 122 -3.21 1.47 -9.47
CA THR A 122 -1.82 1.42 -9.92
C THR A 122 -1.72 1.37 -11.44
N TRP A 123 -2.57 0.56 -12.08
CA TRP A 123 -2.64 0.46 -13.55
C TRP A 123 -3.04 1.79 -14.19
N LEU A 124 -4.08 2.45 -13.67
CA LEU A 124 -4.53 3.76 -14.15
C LEU A 124 -3.42 4.81 -14.07
N LEU A 125 -2.72 4.88 -12.95
CA LEU A 125 -1.59 5.80 -12.77
C LEU A 125 -0.45 5.47 -13.75
N GLN A 126 -0.15 4.20 -13.97
CA GLN A 126 0.87 3.78 -14.94
C GLN A 126 0.45 4.13 -16.37
N ALA A 127 -0.80 3.85 -16.76
CA ALA A 127 -1.35 4.22 -18.07
C ALA A 127 -1.34 5.74 -18.31
N ALA A 128 -1.50 6.53 -17.23
CA ALA A 128 -1.36 7.99 -17.26
C ALA A 128 0.09 8.49 -17.26
N GLY A 129 1.10 7.59 -17.38
CA GLY A 129 2.52 7.95 -17.41
C GLY A 129 3.08 8.43 -16.06
N ARG A 130 2.45 8.06 -14.93
CA ARG A 130 2.86 8.52 -13.60
C ARG A 130 3.96 7.68 -12.95
N GLU A 131 4.26 6.50 -13.48
CA GLU A 131 5.26 5.55 -12.94
C GLU A 131 5.16 5.33 -11.42
N PRO A 132 3.99 4.94 -10.88
CA PRO A 132 3.79 4.86 -9.43
C PRO A 132 4.66 3.78 -8.80
N GLY A 133 5.06 4.00 -7.54
CA GLY A 133 5.46 2.92 -6.66
C GLY A 133 4.22 2.21 -6.12
N PHE A 134 4.37 0.95 -5.70
CA PHE A 134 3.26 0.22 -5.09
C PHE A 134 3.70 -0.91 -4.19
N LEU A 135 2.78 -1.33 -3.31
CA LEU A 135 2.82 -2.57 -2.55
C LEU A 135 1.40 -3.15 -2.51
N ILE A 136 1.21 -4.26 -3.20
CA ILE A 136 -0.06 -4.98 -3.39
C ILE A 136 0.00 -6.29 -2.63
N GLY A 137 -1.11 -6.72 -2.04
CA GLY A 137 -1.23 -7.96 -1.25
C GLY A 137 -1.14 -9.27 -2.04
N GLY A 138 -0.63 -9.24 -3.26
CA GLY A 138 -0.42 -10.38 -4.14
C GLY A 138 0.41 -10.00 -5.35
N VAL A 139 0.75 -11.00 -6.16
CA VAL A 139 1.40 -10.77 -7.47
C VAL A 139 0.33 -10.38 -8.47
N ALA A 140 0.24 -9.10 -8.81
CA ALA A 140 -0.65 -8.66 -9.86
C ALA A 140 -0.10 -9.11 -11.23
N GLU A 141 -0.90 -9.85 -12.00
CA GLU A 141 -0.48 -10.40 -13.31
C GLU A 141 0.05 -9.31 -14.25
N ASP A 142 -0.62 -8.16 -14.29
CA ASP A 142 -0.25 -7.02 -15.13
C ASP A 142 1.15 -6.44 -14.82
N PHE A 143 1.64 -6.64 -13.59
CA PHE A 143 2.93 -6.10 -13.16
C PHE A 143 3.99 -7.19 -12.98
N GLY A 144 3.59 -8.45 -12.82
CA GLY A 144 4.49 -9.59 -12.57
C GLY A 144 5.21 -9.55 -11.22
N VAL A 145 4.95 -8.54 -10.40
CA VAL A 145 5.55 -8.32 -9.07
C VAL A 145 4.50 -7.81 -8.08
N SER A 146 4.74 -8.05 -6.79
CA SER A 146 3.87 -7.57 -5.71
C SER A 146 4.21 -6.18 -5.22
N ALA A 147 5.43 -5.68 -5.51
CA ALA A 147 5.88 -4.37 -5.07
C ALA A 147 6.93 -3.79 -6.03
N ARG A 148 6.99 -2.46 -6.10
CA ARG A 148 7.95 -1.69 -6.91
C ARG A 148 8.11 -0.29 -6.33
N ILE A 149 9.34 0.25 -6.35
CA ILE A 149 9.61 1.63 -5.91
C ILE A 149 9.00 2.67 -6.86
N GLY A 150 8.93 2.39 -8.16
CA GLY A 150 8.47 3.36 -9.16
C GLY A 150 9.52 4.42 -9.51
N GLY A 151 9.12 5.43 -10.29
CA GLY A 151 10.03 6.44 -10.85
C GLY A 151 10.52 7.51 -9.88
N TYR A 152 10.07 7.52 -8.62
CA TYR A 152 10.44 8.56 -7.65
C TYR A 152 11.91 8.52 -7.28
N ARG A 153 12.57 9.66 -7.48
CA ARG A 153 13.93 9.91 -6.97
C ARG A 153 13.86 11.04 -5.95
N PRO A 154 14.10 10.78 -4.65
CA PRO A 154 14.16 11.84 -3.66
C PRO A 154 15.25 12.85 -4.04
N PRO A 155 15.05 14.13 -3.72
CA PRO A 155 16.14 15.10 -3.87
C PRO A 155 17.36 14.60 -3.10
N SER A 156 18.52 14.50 -3.79
CA SER A 156 19.75 14.05 -3.16
C SER A 156 20.11 14.98 -1.99
N SER A 157 20.17 14.45 -0.78
CA SER A 157 20.63 15.16 0.41
C SER A 157 22.16 15.08 0.59
N GLY A 158 22.92 14.88 -0.50
CA GLY A 158 24.37 14.83 -0.49
C GLY A 158 25.01 16.17 -0.90
N PRO A 159 26.20 16.50 -0.39
CA PRO A 159 26.95 17.63 -0.90
C PRO A 159 27.25 17.40 -2.39
N SER A 160 26.95 18.41 -3.20
CA SER A 160 27.15 18.43 -4.64
C SER A 160 28.61 18.08 -4.96
N ASP A 161 28.85 16.94 -5.59
CA ASP A 161 30.09 16.73 -6.31
C ASP A 161 30.15 17.77 -7.44
N HIS A 162 31.01 18.75 -7.23
CA HIS A 162 31.39 19.74 -8.23
C HIS A 162 32.15 19.05 -9.38
N LEU A 163 31.38 18.56 -10.36
CA LEU A 163 31.93 18.46 -11.72
C LEU A 163 31.23 19.53 -12.56
N LEU A 164 31.90 20.66 -12.67
CA LEU A 164 31.54 21.71 -13.61
C LEU A 164 31.62 21.15 -15.03
N PRO A 165 30.58 21.15 -15.83
CA PRO A 165 30.71 21.16 -17.28
C PRO A 165 30.98 22.60 -17.69
N GLN A 166 32.01 22.79 -18.49
CA GLN A 166 32.38 24.05 -19.14
C GLN A 166 31.20 24.55 -20.01
N ALA A 167 31.14 25.85 -20.09
CA ALA A 167 30.15 26.67 -20.77
C ALA A 167 29.74 26.15 -22.16
N GLY A 168 28.44 25.90 -22.31
CA GLY A 168 27.72 25.93 -23.56
C GLY A 168 26.38 26.60 -23.23
N GLU A 169 26.12 27.74 -23.85
CA GLU A 169 24.87 28.49 -23.74
C GLU A 169 23.72 27.65 -24.30
N GLY A 170 23.00 26.92 -23.41
CA GLY A 170 21.75 26.25 -23.68
C GLY A 170 20.76 26.67 -22.60
N LYS A 171 19.64 27.28 -22.99
CA LYS A 171 18.52 27.61 -22.09
C LYS A 171 18.08 26.33 -21.39
N THR A 172 18.43 26.19 -20.13
CA THR A 172 17.87 25.15 -19.27
C THR A 172 16.43 25.54 -18.97
N GLU A 173 15.48 25.00 -19.72
CA GLU A 173 14.08 24.98 -19.32
C GLU A 173 13.97 24.29 -17.95
N ARG A 174 13.47 25.01 -16.95
CA ARG A 174 13.10 24.40 -15.68
C ARG A 174 12.05 23.32 -16.00
N PRO A 175 12.23 22.07 -15.54
CA PRO A 175 11.20 21.06 -15.76
C PRO A 175 9.85 21.59 -15.26
N SER A 176 8.81 21.42 -16.06
CA SER A 176 7.46 21.85 -15.69
C SER A 176 7.07 21.21 -14.35
N ALA A 177 6.24 21.89 -13.55
CA ALA A 177 5.79 21.36 -12.26
C ALA A 177 5.12 19.97 -12.38
N ALA A 178 4.63 19.62 -13.57
CA ALA A 178 4.11 18.30 -13.90
C ALA A 178 5.22 17.23 -14.01
N ALA A 179 6.37 17.55 -14.63
CA ALA A 179 7.52 16.63 -14.74
C ALA A 179 8.17 16.32 -13.39
N SER A 180 8.04 17.23 -12.39
CA SER A 180 8.56 17.01 -11.04
C SER A 180 7.70 16.06 -10.17
N ARG A 181 6.54 15.61 -10.67
CA ARG A 181 5.60 14.75 -9.94
C ARG A 181 5.59 13.29 -10.42
N VAL A 182 6.26 12.96 -11.51
CA VAL A 182 6.33 11.58 -12.01
C VAL A 182 6.97 10.69 -10.93
N GLY A 183 6.33 9.57 -10.65
CA GLY A 183 6.78 8.58 -9.67
C GLY A 183 6.57 8.96 -8.20
N ARG A 184 5.97 10.10 -7.89
CA ARG A 184 5.70 10.48 -6.49
C ARG A 184 4.62 9.65 -5.84
N GLU A 185 3.66 9.18 -6.60
CA GLU A 185 2.58 8.35 -6.13
C GLU A 185 3.12 7.00 -5.64
N PHE A 186 2.65 6.59 -4.47
CA PHE A 186 2.87 5.26 -3.93
C PHE A 186 1.54 4.66 -3.50
N VAL A 187 1.10 3.62 -4.19
CA VAL A 187 -0.15 2.94 -3.91
C VAL A 187 0.10 1.79 -2.95
N VAL A 188 -0.62 1.76 -1.84
CA VAL A 188 -0.46 0.72 -0.83
C VAL A 188 -1.80 0.10 -0.43
N GLU A 189 -1.82 -1.22 -0.39
CA GLU A 189 -2.92 -1.96 0.21
C GLU A 189 -2.87 -1.77 1.73
N ALA A 190 -3.97 -1.26 2.29
CA ALA A 190 -4.05 -0.79 3.66
C ALA A 190 -4.89 -1.75 4.51
N ASP A 191 -4.20 -2.71 5.14
CA ASP A 191 -4.82 -3.69 6.02
C ASP A 191 -5.11 -3.12 7.41
N GLU A 192 -6.25 -3.55 7.97
CA GLU A 192 -6.68 -3.31 9.34
C GLU A 192 -5.96 -4.17 10.39
N TYR A 193 -5.18 -5.16 9.97
CA TYR A 193 -4.43 -6.05 10.87
C TYR A 193 -3.40 -5.33 11.73
N ASP A 194 -3.14 -5.91 12.91
CA ASP A 194 -2.04 -5.51 13.79
C ASP A 194 -0.71 -5.38 13.03
N THR A 195 0.07 -4.40 13.41
CA THR A 195 1.36 -4.09 12.79
C THR A 195 2.43 -5.14 13.12
N ALA A 196 2.55 -5.53 14.40
CA ALA A 196 3.48 -6.54 14.90
C ALA A 196 3.09 -6.96 16.32
N PHE A 197 3.81 -7.94 16.90
CA PHE A 197 3.56 -8.37 18.29
C PHE A 197 3.74 -7.25 19.31
N PHE A 198 4.61 -6.29 19.03
CA PHE A 198 4.92 -5.14 19.89
C PHE A 198 4.16 -3.86 19.54
N ASP A 199 3.43 -3.84 18.43
CA ASP A 199 2.60 -2.72 18.00
C ASP A 199 1.23 -3.23 17.51
N LYS A 200 0.20 -3.00 18.34
CA LYS A 200 -1.18 -3.47 18.13
C LYS A 200 -2.05 -2.49 17.36
N ARG A 201 -1.47 -1.40 16.84
CA ARG A 201 -2.16 -0.51 15.90
C ARG A 201 -2.24 -1.18 14.53
N SER A 202 -3.30 -0.89 13.78
CA SER A 202 -3.41 -1.37 12.40
C SER A 202 -2.29 -0.80 11.52
N LYS A 203 -1.82 -1.61 10.56
CA LYS A 203 -0.70 -1.26 9.65
C LYS A 203 -0.91 0.08 8.96
N PHE A 204 -2.12 0.38 8.52
CA PHE A 204 -2.43 1.58 7.76
C PHE A 204 -2.21 2.90 8.52
N VAL A 205 -2.20 2.88 9.86
CA VAL A 205 -1.90 4.08 10.68
C VAL A 205 -0.49 4.60 10.43
N HIS A 206 0.44 3.71 10.07
CA HIS A 206 1.82 4.09 9.75
C HIS A 206 1.94 4.83 8.41
N TYR A 207 1.05 4.59 7.46
CA TYR A 207 1.19 5.07 6.07
C TYR A 207 0.90 6.55 5.89
N ARG A 208 0.07 7.16 6.76
CA ARG A 208 -0.30 8.58 6.74
C ARG A 208 -0.64 9.06 5.32
N PRO A 209 -1.61 8.44 4.66
CA PRO A 209 -1.85 8.66 3.24
C PRO A 209 -2.32 10.08 2.94
N LEU A 210 -1.98 10.57 1.74
CA LEU A 210 -2.54 11.78 1.19
C LEU A 210 -3.98 11.55 0.72
N VAL A 211 -4.24 10.38 0.12
CA VAL A 211 -5.57 9.94 -0.30
C VAL A 211 -5.83 8.56 0.30
N ALA A 212 -7.00 8.36 0.87
CA ALA A 212 -7.42 7.03 1.33
C ALA A 212 -8.77 6.67 0.71
N ILE A 213 -8.80 5.50 0.06
CA ILE A 213 -10.01 4.85 -0.40
C ILE A 213 -10.53 3.98 0.75
N LEU A 214 -11.81 4.17 1.12
CA LEU A 214 -12.55 3.35 2.06
C LEU A 214 -13.60 2.58 1.25
N ASN A 215 -13.27 1.35 0.88
CA ASN A 215 -14.03 0.59 -0.12
C ASN A 215 -15.30 -0.05 0.46
N ASN A 216 -15.18 -0.72 1.60
CA ASN A 216 -16.29 -1.32 2.37
C ASN A 216 -15.81 -1.65 3.78
N LEU A 217 -16.78 -1.84 4.69
CA LEU A 217 -16.52 -2.26 6.05
C LEU A 217 -17.57 -3.28 6.50
N GLU A 218 -17.15 -4.53 6.62
CA GLU A 218 -17.97 -5.62 7.11
C GLU A 218 -17.32 -6.27 8.33
N TYR A 219 -18.10 -7.04 9.09
CA TYR A 219 -17.55 -7.82 10.20
C TYR A 219 -16.79 -9.02 9.63
N ASP A 220 -15.49 -8.95 9.69
CA ASP A 220 -14.58 -10.02 9.33
C ASP A 220 -13.46 -10.12 10.37
N HIS A 221 -12.64 -11.19 10.30
CA HIS A 221 -11.53 -11.40 11.21
C HIS A 221 -11.95 -11.48 12.69
N ALA A 222 -12.92 -12.35 12.99
CA ALA A 222 -13.45 -12.59 14.34
C ALA A 222 -12.39 -13.07 15.35
N ASP A 223 -11.23 -13.51 14.88
CA ASP A 223 -10.04 -13.85 15.66
C ASP A 223 -9.30 -12.62 16.22
N ILE A 224 -9.47 -11.46 15.59
CA ILE A 224 -8.78 -10.21 15.96
C ILE A 224 -9.75 -9.17 16.52
N PHE A 225 -10.94 -9.07 15.93
CA PHE A 225 -11.93 -8.05 16.28
C PHE A 225 -13.16 -8.65 16.96
N ALA A 226 -13.49 -8.14 18.12
CA ALA A 226 -14.65 -8.61 18.90
C ALA A 226 -15.98 -8.27 18.22
N ASP A 227 -16.06 -7.15 17.52
CA ASP A 227 -17.27 -6.63 16.89
C ASP A 227 -16.95 -5.63 15.76
N VAL A 228 -17.97 -5.24 15.00
CA VAL A 228 -17.87 -4.22 13.94
C VAL A 228 -17.35 -2.90 14.49
N ALA A 229 -17.73 -2.52 15.71
CA ALA A 229 -17.31 -1.26 16.31
C ALA A 229 -15.78 -1.24 16.57
N ALA A 230 -15.17 -2.41 16.81
CA ALA A 230 -13.71 -2.52 16.91
C ALA A 230 -13.02 -2.21 15.57
N ILE A 231 -13.56 -2.73 14.45
CA ILE A 231 -13.05 -2.45 13.10
C ILE A 231 -13.27 -0.98 12.74
N GLN A 232 -14.48 -0.43 13.03
CA GLN A 232 -14.78 0.98 12.80
C GLN A 232 -13.80 1.92 13.51
N ARG A 233 -13.41 1.59 14.75
CA ARG A 233 -12.37 2.35 15.47
C ARG A 233 -11.03 2.35 14.75
N GLN A 234 -10.63 1.22 14.15
CA GLN A 234 -9.39 1.16 13.36
C GLN A 234 -9.50 2.03 12.10
N PHE A 235 -10.59 1.91 11.34
CA PHE A 235 -10.83 2.77 10.18
C PHE A 235 -10.85 4.26 10.56
N HIS A 236 -11.45 4.61 11.70
CA HIS A 236 -11.40 5.98 12.20
C HIS A 236 -9.97 6.43 12.55
N HIS A 237 -9.10 5.53 13.04
CA HIS A 237 -7.68 5.85 13.20
C HIS A 237 -7.01 6.17 11.86
N LEU A 238 -7.34 5.47 10.78
CA LEU A 238 -6.86 5.80 9.42
C LEU A 238 -7.37 7.19 9.00
N VAL A 239 -8.69 7.45 9.11
CA VAL A 239 -9.30 8.75 8.76
C VAL A 239 -8.57 9.92 9.45
N ARG A 240 -8.21 9.76 10.71
CA ARG A 240 -7.49 10.79 11.50
C ARG A 240 -6.07 11.05 11.00
N THR A 241 -5.47 10.17 10.21
CA THR A 241 -4.11 10.34 9.68
C THR A 241 -4.07 11.06 8.34
N VAL A 242 -5.21 11.15 7.65
CA VAL A 242 -5.30 11.83 6.34
C VAL A 242 -5.33 13.33 6.54
N PRO A 243 -4.42 14.10 5.90
CA PRO A 243 -4.33 15.54 6.11
C PRO A 243 -5.49 16.30 5.43
N ARG A 244 -5.80 17.52 5.90
CA ARG A 244 -6.86 18.39 5.32
C ARG A 244 -6.68 18.68 3.82
N ARG A 245 -5.45 18.69 3.33
CA ARG A 245 -5.13 18.89 1.90
C ARG A 245 -5.30 17.62 1.07
N GLY A 246 -5.56 16.49 1.74
CA GLY A 246 -5.76 15.18 1.13
C GLY A 246 -7.21 14.95 0.75
N ARG A 247 -7.57 13.68 0.55
CA ARG A 247 -8.90 13.26 0.14
C ARG A 247 -9.26 11.90 0.75
N LEU A 248 -10.52 11.75 1.10
CA LEU A 248 -11.13 10.46 1.40
C LEU A 248 -12.10 10.12 0.27
N ILE A 249 -11.90 8.96 -0.35
CA ILE A 249 -12.78 8.40 -1.37
C ILE A 249 -13.57 7.28 -0.69
N VAL A 250 -14.87 7.45 -0.51
CA VAL A 250 -15.65 6.60 0.40
C VAL A 250 -16.82 5.98 -0.32
N ASN A 251 -17.01 4.68 -0.13
CA ASN A 251 -18.23 4.00 -0.57
C ASN A 251 -19.45 4.59 0.16
N GLY A 252 -20.26 5.32 -0.59
CA GLY A 252 -21.44 6.00 -0.06
C GLY A 252 -22.60 5.05 0.29
N GLU A 253 -22.57 3.80 -0.19
CA GLU A 253 -23.57 2.78 0.11
C GLU A 253 -23.31 2.06 1.43
N ASP A 254 -22.10 2.22 2.00
CA ASP A 254 -21.69 1.51 3.21
C ASP A 254 -22.04 2.31 4.48
N LYS A 255 -23.04 1.83 5.22
CA LYS A 255 -23.48 2.45 6.47
C LYS A 255 -22.40 2.49 7.56
N HIS A 256 -21.54 1.48 7.63
CA HIS A 256 -20.50 1.41 8.65
C HIS A 256 -19.39 2.42 8.38
N LEU A 257 -19.08 2.69 7.10
CA LEU A 257 -18.18 3.79 6.73
C LEU A 257 -18.81 5.16 7.03
N ALA A 258 -20.12 5.33 6.83
CA ALA A 258 -20.82 6.55 7.24
C ALA A 258 -20.73 6.77 8.76
N GLU A 259 -20.87 5.70 9.57
CA GLU A 259 -20.69 5.74 11.02
C GLU A 259 -19.23 6.09 11.41
N VAL A 260 -18.22 5.56 10.69
CA VAL A 260 -16.81 5.90 10.88
C VAL A 260 -16.58 7.39 10.67
N LEU A 261 -17.12 7.98 9.58
CA LEU A 261 -17.00 9.41 9.31
C LEU A 261 -17.71 10.27 10.36
N ALA A 262 -18.83 9.78 10.91
CA ALA A 262 -19.56 10.47 11.97
C ALA A 262 -18.78 10.54 13.29
N MET A 263 -17.80 9.66 13.53
CA MET A 263 -16.87 9.77 14.68
C MET A 263 -15.96 11.00 14.59
N GLY A 264 -15.84 11.61 13.41
CA GLY A 264 -15.04 12.80 13.12
C GLY A 264 -14.27 12.67 11.82
N CYS A 265 -14.37 13.70 10.98
CA CYS A 265 -13.67 13.77 9.70
C CYS A 265 -13.19 15.22 9.46
N TRP A 266 -11.95 15.39 9.05
CA TRP A 266 -11.31 16.69 8.88
C TRP A 266 -10.79 16.92 7.45
N THR A 267 -10.95 15.90 6.60
CA THR A 267 -10.47 15.84 5.22
C THR A 267 -11.66 15.90 4.27
N PRO A 268 -11.58 16.57 3.12
CA PRO A 268 -12.61 16.50 2.09
C PRO A 268 -12.94 15.05 1.72
N VAL A 269 -14.22 14.77 1.56
CA VAL A 269 -14.76 13.44 1.23
C VAL A 269 -15.41 13.52 -0.15
N GLU A 270 -15.08 12.57 -1.01
CA GLU A 270 -15.85 12.25 -2.21
C GLU A 270 -16.47 10.86 -2.06
N ARG A 271 -17.72 10.72 -2.46
CA ARG A 271 -18.46 9.47 -2.33
C ARG A 271 -18.65 8.82 -3.68
N PHE A 272 -18.51 7.51 -3.72
CA PHE A 272 -18.87 6.71 -4.88
C PHE A 272 -19.96 5.71 -4.53
N GLY A 273 -20.79 5.38 -5.53
CA GLY A 273 -21.88 4.42 -5.39
C GLY A 273 -22.63 4.22 -6.70
N LEU A 274 -23.50 3.21 -6.74
CA LEU A 274 -24.31 2.84 -7.91
C LEU A 274 -25.81 3.03 -7.68
N ASP A 275 -26.30 2.78 -6.46
CA ASP A 275 -27.73 2.75 -6.16
C ASP A 275 -28.19 3.99 -5.40
N GLY A 276 -29.02 4.79 -6.07
CA GLY A 276 -30.02 5.66 -5.46
C GLY A 276 -29.59 6.75 -4.48
N GLY A 277 -28.27 6.98 -4.34
CA GLY A 277 -27.69 8.00 -3.49
C GLY A 277 -27.24 9.24 -4.25
N ASP A 278 -26.98 10.30 -3.51
CA ASP A 278 -26.27 11.49 -3.99
C ASP A 278 -24.76 11.24 -3.86
N TYR A 279 -24.17 10.74 -4.95
CA TYR A 279 -22.74 10.38 -5.00
C TYR A 279 -22.01 11.29 -5.98
N ASP A 280 -20.79 11.69 -5.62
CA ASP A 280 -19.90 12.47 -6.49
C ASP A 280 -19.50 11.63 -7.71
N TRP A 281 -19.29 10.33 -7.51
CA TRP A 281 -18.92 9.37 -8.53
C TRP A 281 -19.93 8.22 -8.61
N THR A 282 -20.46 7.97 -9.82
CA THR A 282 -21.40 6.87 -10.07
C THR A 282 -21.17 6.28 -11.45
N ALA A 283 -21.90 5.22 -11.79
CA ALA A 283 -21.86 4.62 -13.11
C ALA A 283 -23.27 4.29 -13.62
N ARG A 284 -23.43 4.37 -14.94
CA ARG A 284 -24.57 3.81 -15.65
C ARG A 284 -24.11 2.57 -16.41
N LEU A 285 -24.63 1.41 -16.04
CA LEU A 285 -24.29 0.16 -16.69
C LEU A 285 -24.72 0.20 -18.17
N VAL A 286 -23.82 -0.18 -19.05
CA VAL A 286 -24.09 -0.45 -20.48
C VAL A 286 -24.40 -1.93 -20.65
N ASN A 287 -23.64 -2.79 -19.96
CA ASN A 287 -23.91 -4.22 -19.83
C ASN A 287 -24.26 -4.54 -18.39
N ASP A 288 -25.33 -5.31 -18.18
CA ASP A 288 -25.84 -5.66 -16.83
C ASP A 288 -24.81 -6.44 -15.99
N ASP A 289 -23.88 -7.14 -16.63
CA ASP A 289 -22.80 -7.89 -15.98
C ASP A 289 -21.64 -7.02 -15.49
N GLY A 290 -21.66 -5.69 -15.75
CA GLY A 290 -20.62 -4.75 -15.35
C GLY A 290 -19.38 -4.73 -16.24
N SER A 291 -19.35 -5.48 -17.33
CA SER A 291 -18.23 -5.47 -18.30
C SER A 291 -18.12 -4.17 -19.11
N ALA A 292 -19.20 -3.38 -19.15
CA ALA A 292 -19.23 -2.06 -19.78
C ALA A 292 -20.12 -1.11 -18.99
N PHE A 293 -19.63 0.10 -18.73
CA PHE A 293 -20.37 1.14 -17.99
C PHE A 293 -19.84 2.54 -18.32
N MET A 294 -20.74 3.53 -18.26
CA MET A 294 -20.42 4.95 -18.34
C MET A 294 -20.11 5.50 -16.96
N VAL A 295 -18.94 6.04 -16.77
CA VAL A 295 -18.56 6.74 -15.52
C VAL A 295 -19.20 8.12 -15.51
N VAL A 296 -19.80 8.48 -14.38
CA VAL A 296 -20.48 9.76 -14.17
C VAL A 296 -19.86 10.45 -12.95
N HIS A 297 -19.39 11.67 -13.12
CA HIS A 297 -18.90 12.54 -12.04
C HIS A 297 -19.76 13.77 -11.96
N GLU A 298 -20.28 14.08 -10.75
CA GLU A 298 -21.19 15.21 -10.51
C GLU A 298 -22.35 15.30 -11.53
N GLY A 299 -22.93 14.14 -11.87
CA GLY A 299 -24.04 14.05 -12.84
C GLY A 299 -23.62 14.07 -14.32
N VAL A 300 -22.37 14.33 -14.65
CA VAL A 300 -21.84 14.40 -16.01
C VAL A 300 -21.14 13.11 -16.40
N GLY A 301 -21.50 12.51 -17.53
CA GLY A 301 -20.79 11.34 -18.10
C GLY A 301 -19.41 11.76 -18.60
N ILE A 302 -18.35 11.16 -18.06
CA ILE A 302 -16.96 11.53 -18.37
C ILE A 302 -16.22 10.53 -19.24
N GLY A 303 -16.70 9.29 -19.34
CA GLY A 303 -16.10 8.27 -20.17
C GLY A 303 -16.72 6.90 -19.97
N GLU A 304 -16.56 6.04 -20.98
CA GLU A 304 -17.01 4.65 -20.93
C GLU A 304 -15.83 3.74 -20.63
N VAL A 305 -16.05 2.81 -19.69
CA VAL A 305 -15.11 1.71 -19.37
C VAL A 305 -15.63 0.44 -20.02
N ARG A 306 -14.73 -0.30 -20.69
CA ARG A 306 -14.95 -1.66 -21.20
C ARG A 306 -13.77 -2.54 -20.76
N TRP A 307 -14.06 -3.64 -20.08
CA TRP A 307 -13.04 -4.49 -19.50
C TRP A 307 -13.53 -5.95 -19.32
N PRO A 308 -12.64 -6.91 -19.03
CA PRO A 308 -13.03 -8.29 -18.80
C PRO A 308 -13.56 -8.60 -17.40
N LEU A 309 -13.48 -7.65 -16.47
CA LEU A 309 -13.96 -7.86 -15.09
C LEU A 309 -15.49 -7.80 -15.05
N LEU A 310 -16.09 -8.68 -14.26
CA LEU A 310 -17.53 -8.83 -14.13
C LEU A 310 -18.01 -8.48 -12.74
N GLY A 311 -19.28 -8.11 -12.65
CA GLY A 311 -19.99 -7.89 -11.41
C GLY A 311 -19.92 -6.46 -10.88
N ARG A 312 -20.99 -6.09 -10.20
CA ARG A 312 -21.20 -4.78 -9.58
C ARG A 312 -20.01 -4.34 -8.69
N HIS A 313 -19.46 -5.29 -7.91
CA HIS A 313 -18.34 -5.00 -7.02
C HIS A 313 -17.09 -4.50 -7.76
N ASN A 314 -16.85 -4.99 -9.00
CA ASN A 314 -15.73 -4.48 -9.80
C ASN A 314 -16.01 -3.09 -10.37
N VAL A 315 -17.26 -2.78 -10.73
CA VAL A 315 -17.65 -1.41 -11.09
C VAL A 315 -17.42 -0.45 -9.93
N MET A 316 -17.76 -0.85 -8.69
CA MET A 316 -17.47 -0.07 -7.48
C MET A 316 -15.96 0.11 -7.27
N ASN A 317 -15.14 -0.94 -7.44
CA ASN A 317 -13.68 -0.85 -7.37
C ASN A 317 -13.10 0.12 -8.42
N ALA A 318 -13.69 0.16 -9.63
CA ALA A 318 -13.30 1.13 -10.66
C ALA A 318 -13.63 2.56 -10.26
N LEU A 319 -14.87 2.81 -9.79
CA LEU A 319 -15.28 4.14 -9.33
C LEU A 319 -14.37 4.66 -8.22
N ALA A 320 -14.07 3.81 -7.23
CA ALA A 320 -13.13 4.13 -6.16
C ALA A 320 -11.72 4.49 -6.64
N SER A 321 -11.27 3.87 -7.74
CA SER A 321 -9.93 4.09 -8.32
C SER A 321 -9.88 5.30 -9.25
N LEU A 322 -11.01 5.71 -9.84
CA LEU A 322 -11.12 6.84 -10.75
C LEU A 322 -11.34 8.17 -10.02
N ALA A 323 -11.95 8.11 -8.84
CA ALA A 323 -12.18 9.25 -7.95
C ALA A 323 -10.88 9.76 -7.31
#